data_c9447fcc71c80e14f6e363c1513a6c01
#
_entry.id   c9447fcc71c80e14f6e363c1513a6c01
#
_cell.length_a   1.000
_cell.length_b   1.000
_cell.length_c   1.000
_cell.angle_alpha   90.00
_cell.angle_beta   90.00
_cell.angle_gamma   90.00
#
_symmetry.space_group_name_H-M   'P 1'
#
loop_
_entity.id
_entity.type
_entity.pdbx_description
1 polymer ?
#
loop_
_entity_poly.entity_id
_entity_poly.type
_entity_poly.pdbx_seq_one_letter_code
_entity_poly.pdbx_strand_id
1 'polypeptide(L)'
;HYKLKDNSRILQIGSDKGFLLNDLKNIKPQCTVAGVEVSDYAIMKTLKKVKKYVKKSNFFELPYKDNYFDFIIAIGPVYSLNLPDAIKCLKEIKRVGKGKSFITLGAYENDKDLKLFKYWTLLGTLILNKKEWIKVLKHCKYTGDYKFNTAKNLNLSLKRK
;
A
#
# COMPACT_ATOMS: atom_id res chain seq x y z
N HIS A 1 -15.81 5.41 6.44
CA HIS A 1 -15.24 4.52 7.48
C HIS A 1 -14.25 5.28 8.37
N TYR A 2 -13.20 5.88 7.82
CA TYR A 2 -12.12 6.49 8.61
C TYR A 2 -12.42 7.88 9.20
N LYS A 3 -13.49 8.56 8.80
CA LYS A 3 -13.89 9.90 9.28
C LYS A 3 -12.69 10.86 9.42
N LEU A 4 -11.90 11.01 8.33
CA LEU A 4 -10.74 11.90 8.32
C LEU A 4 -11.19 13.37 8.44
N LYS A 5 -10.52 14.12 9.34
CA LYS A 5 -10.72 15.56 9.49
C LYS A 5 -10.21 16.31 8.25
N ASP A 6 -10.73 17.49 7.98
CA ASP A 6 -10.37 18.24 6.76
C ASP A 6 -8.90 18.66 6.69
N ASN A 7 -8.20 18.80 7.81
CA ASN A 7 -6.78 19.12 7.85
C ASN A 7 -5.89 17.89 8.06
N SER A 8 -6.40 16.66 7.84
CA SER A 8 -5.61 15.43 8.01
C SER A 8 -4.44 15.36 7.03
N ARG A 9 -3.33 14.80 7.49
CA ARG A 9 -2.16 14.45 6.68
C ARG A 9 -2.26 13.00 6.24
N ILE A 10 -2.27 12.76 4.94
CA ILE A 10 -2.49 11.45 4.33
C ILE A 10 -1.27 11.08 3.51
N LEU A 11 -0.70 9.89 3.76
CA LEU A 11 0.38 9.32 2.96
C LEU A 11 -0.13 8.18 2.10
N GLN A 12 0.20 8.19 0.82
CA GLN A 12 0.11 7.02 -0.05
C GLN A 12 1.50 6.43 -0.28
N ILE A 13 1.70 5.17 0.11
CA ILE A 13 2.90 4.39 -0.21
C ILE A 13 2.63 3.64 -1.51
N GLY A 14 3.55 3.76 -2.48
CA GLY A 14 3.31 3.31 -3.85
C GLY A 14 2.27 4.19 -4.54
N SER A 15 2.63 5.46 -4.75
CA SER A 15 1.68 6.43 -5.29
C SER A 15 1.46 6.30 -6.79
N ASP A 16 2.28 5.49 -7.48
CA ASP A 16 2.25 5.31 -8.93
C ASP A 16 2.17 6.70 -9.63
N LYS A 17 1.30 6.85 -10.60
CA LYS A 17 1.10 8.10 -11.35
C LYS A 17 0.26 9.15 -10.61
N GLY A 18 -0.05 8.92 -9.32
CA GLY A 18 -0.71 9.89 -8.45
C GLY A 18 -2.22 10.01 -8.61
N PHE A 19 -2.89 9.04 -9.24
CA PHE A 19 -4.35 9.09 -9.43
C PHE A 19 -5.09 9.18 -8.09
N LEU A 20 -4.79 8.28 -7.13
CA LEU A 20 -5.44 8.30 -5.82
C LEU A 20 -5.13 9.60 -5.05
N LEU A 21 -3.90 10.12 -5.14
CA LEU A 21 -3.57 11.42 -4.53
C LEU A 21 -4.40 12.55 -5.11
N ASN A 22 -4.62 12.53 -6.43
CA ASN A 22 -5.47 13.51 -7.11
C ASN A 22 -6.92 13.42 -6.64
N ASP A 23 -7.47 12.22 -6.54
CA ASP A 23 -8.84 12.00 -6.07
C ASP A 23 -9.01 12.43 -4.61
N LEU A 24 -8.05 12.10 -3.75
CA LEU A 24 -8.03 12.56 -2.36
C LEU A 24 -8.04 14.09 -2.27
N LYS A 25 -7.24 14.79 -3.11
CA LYS A 25 -7.24 16.26 -3.15
C LYS A 25 -8.54 16.86 -3.69
N ASN A 26 -9.22 16.19 -4.62
CA ASN A 26 -10.51 16.63 -5.13
C ASN A 26 -11.62 16.45 -4.09
N ILE A 27 -11.64 15.31 -3.38
CA ILE A 27 -12.68 14.98 -2.38
C ILE A 27 -12.45 15.73 -1.05
N LYS A 28 -11.19 15.89 -0.66
CA LYS A 28 -10.76 16.53 0.60
C LYS A 28 -9.69 17.60 0.33
N PRO A 29 -10.04 18.74 -0.28
CA PRO A 29 -9.05 19.74 -0.73
C PRO A 29 -8.20 20.32 0.41
N GLN A 30 -8.71 20.33 1.63
CA GLN A 30 -7.99 20.84 2.80
C GLN A 30 -7.01 19.83 3.41
N CYS A 31 -7.11 18.52 3.07
CA CYS A 31 -6.15 17.54 3.49
C CYS A 31 -4.77 17.78 2.86
N THR A 32 -3.73 17.59 3.64
CA THR A 32 -2.36 17.49 3.12
C THR A 32 -2.12 16.07 2.63
N VAL A 33 -1.79 15.90 1.35
CA VAL A 33 -1.44 14.59 0.79
C VAL A 33 0.05 14.50 0.51
N ALA A 34 0.61 13.31 0.67
CA ALA A 34 1.97 12.97 0.27
C ALA A 34 1.97 11.59 -0.38
N GLY A 35 2.86 11.38 -1.33
CA GLY A 35 3.11 10.10 -1.96
C GLY A 35 4.59 9.73 -1.89
N VAL A 36 4.87 8.43 -1.78
CA VAL A 36 6.19 7.88 -2.05
C VAL A 36 6.11 6.85 -3.15
N GLU A 37 7.10 6.88 -4.05
CA GLU A 37 7.16 5.98 -5.20
C GLU A 37 8.62 5.61 -5.48
N VAL A 38 8.87 4.38 -5.92
CA VAL A 38 10.22 3.87 -6.24
C VAL A 38 10.52 3.97 -7.73
N SER A 39 9.50 3.92 -8.58
CA SER A 39 9.62 3.89 -10.04
C SER A 39 9.84 5.28 -10.62
N ASP A 40 11.00 5.51 -11.23
CA ASP A 40 11.27 6.75 -11.96
C ASP A 40 10.25 7.01 -13.08
N TYR A 41 9.83 5.94 -13.77
CA TYR A 41 8.81 6.05 -14.80
C TYR A 41 7.47 6.54 -14.23
N ALA A 42 7.01 5.97 -13.12
CA ALA A 42 5.77 6.38 -12.49
C ALA A 42 5.84 7.83 -12.01
N ILE A 43 6.95 8.21 -11.37
CA ILE A 43 7.20 9.59 -10.90
C ILE A 43 7.21 10.56 -12.09
N MET A 44 7.89 10.21 -13.18
CA MET A 44 7.92 11.04 -14.39
C MET A 44 6.51 11.26 -14.95
N LYS A 45 5.68 10.22 -14.95
CA LYS A 45 4.29 10.21 -15.44
C LYS A 45 3.25 10.64 -14.42
N THR A 46 3.67 11.05 -13.23
CA THR A 46 2.73 11.54 -12.20
C THR A 46 1.95 12.76 -12.72
N LEU A 47 0.64 12.78 -12.43
CA LEU A 47 -0.27 13.86 -12.77
C LEU A 47 0.31 15.21 -12.28
N LYS A 48 0.38 16.22 -13.17
CA LYS A 48 0.97 17.54 -12.88
C LYS A 48 0.45 18.17 -11.58
N LYS A 49 -0.86 18.06 -11.32
CA LYS A 49 -1.53 18.63 -10.13
C LYS A 49 -0.99 18.10 -8.81
N VAL A 50 -0.52 16.86 -8.77
CA VAL A 50 -0.07 16.20 -7.53
C VAL A 50 1.41 15.83 -7.52
N LYS A 51 2.13 16.06 -8.61
CA LYS A 51 3.56 15.72 -8.76
C LYS A 51 4.43 16.30 -7.63
N LYS A 52 4.14 17.52 -7.19
CA LYS A 52 4.86 18.20 -6.10
C LYS A 52 4.71 17.50 -4.74
N TYR A 53 3.75 16.61 -4.59
CA TYR A 53 3.50 15.86 -3.34
C TYR A 53 4.14 14.47 -3.36
N VAL A 54 4.71 14.04 -4.49
CA VAL A 54 5.35 12.72 -4.63
C VAL A 54 6.85 12.84 -4.44
N LYS A 55 7.39 11.99 -3.56
CA LYS A 55 8.84 11.85 -3.34
C LYS A 55 9.31 10.47 -3.83
N LYS A 56 10.49 10.43 -4.46
CA LYS A 56 11.19 9.17 -4.70
C LYS A 56 11.72 8.65 -3.39
N SER A 57 11.31 7.45 -2.99
CA SER A 57 11.83 6.77 -1.80
C SER A 57 11.51 5.28 -1.89
N ASN A 58 12.31 4.44 -1.23
CA ASN A 58 11.91 3.07 -0.97
C ASN A 58 10.74 3.06 0.04
N PHE A 59 10.08 1.90 0.18
CA PHE A 59 8.89 1.77 1.05
C PHE A 59 9.24 1.33 2.47
N PHE A 60 10.48 1.01 2.75
CA PHE A 60 10.96 0.47 4.02
C PHE A 60 11.93 1.41 4.76
N GLU A 61 12.05 2.65 4.25
CA GLU A 61 12.79 3.76 4.88
C GLU A 61 12.12 5.07 4.43
N LEU A 62 11.07 5.47 5.12
CA LEU A 62 10.25 6.60 4.72
C LEU A 62 10.85 7.93 5.19
N PRO A 63 10.97 8.96 4.33
CA PRO A 63 11.61 10.23 4.65
C PRO A 63 10.69 11.18 5.44
N TYR A 64 10.09 10.65 6.51
CA TYR A 64 9.16 11.37 7.35
C TYR A 64 9.40 11.11 8.84
N LYS A 65 8.99 12.07 9.68
CA LYS A 65 9.07 11.97 11.14
C LYS A 65 8.09 10.93 11.68
N ASP A 66 8.36 10.44 12.88
CA ASP A 66 7.44 9.60 13.64
C ASP A 66 6.11 10.31 13.87
N ASN A 67 5.02 9.56 13.84
CA ASN A 67 3.65 10.06 14.10
C ASN A 67 3.28 11.31 13.26
N TYR A 68 3.73 11.37 12.01
CA TYR A 68 3.49 12.52 11.15
C TYR A 68 2.15 12.46 10.43
N PHE A 69 1.72 11.27 9.99
CA PHE A 69 0.51 11.11 9.19
C PHE A 69 -0.68 10.64 10.03
N ASP A 70 -1.83 11.24 9.77
CA ASP A 70 -3.11 10.88 10.39
C ASP A 70 -3.73 9.65 9.74
N PHE A 71 -3.39 9.37 8.47
CA PHE A 71 -3.80 8.18 7.74
C PHE A 71 -2.77 7.76 6.69
N ILE A 72 -2.55 6.45 6.56
CA ILE A 72 -1.62 5.88 5.57
C ILE A 72 -2.35 4.85 4.70
N ILE A 73 -2.12 4.91 3.40
CA ILE A 73 -2.67 3.95 2.42
C ILE A 73 -1.52 3.27 1.68
N ALA A 74 -1.52 1.92 1.63
CA ALA A 74 -0.56 1.14 0.84
C ALA A 74 -1.30 0.02 0.08
N ILE A 75 -1.68 0.30 -1.16
CA ILE A 75 -2.40 -0.65 -2.02
C ILE A 75 -1.40 -1.29 -2.97
N GLY A 76 -0.94 -2.51 -2.63
CA GLY A 76 0.03 -3.25 -3.42
C GLY A 76 1.47 -3.27 -2.90
N PRO A 77 2.05 -2.17 -2.42
CA PRO A 77 3.48 -2.11 -2.12
C PRO A 77 4.01 -3.17 -1.17
N VAL A 78 3.27 -3.51 -0.11
CA VAL A 78 3.76 -4.45 0.92
C VAL A 78 4.06 -5.83 0.34
N TYR A 79 3.21 -6.35 -0.54
CA TYR A 79 3.42 -7.67 -1.14
C TYR A 79 4.23 -7.64 -2.45
N SER A 80 4.66 -6.47 -2.91
CA SER A 80 5.65 -6.33 -3.99
C SER A 80 7.09 -6.38 -3.50
N LEU A 81 7.31 -6.42 -2.19
CA LEU A 81 8.61 -6.52 -1.54
C LEU A 81 8.93 -7.99 -1.19
N ASN A 82 10.21 -8.30 -0.93
CA ASN A 82 10.58 -9.53 -0.24
C ASN A 82 10.12 -9.48 1.24
N LEU A 83 10.15 -10.61 1.95
CA LEU A 83 9.66 -10.67 3.32
C LEU A 83 10.40 -9.75 4.30
N PRO A 84 11.74 -9.67 4.33
CA PRO A 84 12.47 -8.75 5.19
C PRO A 84 12.06 -7.29 4.98
N ASP A 85 11.94 -6.85 3.74
CA ASP A 85 11.61 -5.46 3.41
C ASP A 85 10.11 -5.16 3.63
N ALA A 86 9.23 -6.14 3.43
CA ALA A 86 7.82 -6.03 3.81
C ALA A 86 7.65 -5.83 5.33
N ILE A 87 8.44 -6.54 6.15
CA ILE A 87 8.47 -6.35 7.61
C ILE A 87 8.95 -4.93 7.97
N LYS A 88 10.01 -4.44 7.32
CA LYS A 88 10.48 -3.06 7.53
C LYS A 88 9.42 -2.04 7.10
N CYS A 89 8.79 -2.25 5.92
CA CYS A 89 7.71 -1.37 5.43
C CYS A 89 6.55 -1.29 6.42
N LEU A 90 6.09 -2.41 6.98
CA LEU A 90 5.05 -2.43 8.01
C LEU A 90 5.47 -1.68 9.28
N LYS A 91 6.73 -1.79 9.70
CA LYS A 91 7.27 -1.02 10.82
C LYS A 91 7.34 0.48 10.52
N GLU A 92 7.72 0.86 9.30
CA GLU A 92 7.74 2.26 8.86
C GLU A 92 6.32 2.86 8.79
N ILE A 93 5.33 2.12 8.25
CA ILE A 93 3.92 2.55 8.30
C ILE A 93 3.51 2.87 9.73
N LYS A 94 3.87 2.00 10.67
CA LYS A 94 3.59 2.23 12.10
C LYS A 94 4.35 3.43 12.65
N ARG A 95 5.64 3.60 12.30
CA ARG A 95 6.49 4.68 12.79
C ARG A 95 5.99 6.06 12.36
N VAL A 96 5.73 6.23 11.06
CA VAL A 96 5.33 7.54 10.52
C VAL A 96 3.85 7.85 10.71
N GLY A 97 3.01 6.85 11.01
CA GLY A 97 1.56 6.97 11.20
C GLY A 97 1.15 7.12 12.65
N LYS A 98 0.03 7.78 12.88
CA LYS A 98 -0.65 7.91 14.20
C LYS A 98 -1.61 6.74 14.47
N GLY A 99 -1.36 5.58 13.92
CA GLY A 99 -2.12 4.35 14.14
C GLY A 99 -3.21 4.03 13.11
N LYS A 100 -3.67 4.98 12.30
CA LYS A 100 -4.68 4.71 11.25
C LYS A 100 -4.00 4.44 9.91
N SER A 101 -4.21 3.24 9.37
CA SER A 101 -3.69 2.87 8.04
C SER A 101 -4.55 1.80 7.40
N PHE A 102 -4.49 1.72 6.07
CA PHE A 102 -5.10 0.65 5.28
C PHE A 102 -4.09 0.10 4.30
N ILE A 103 -3.90 -1.22 4.30
CA ILE A 103 -3.01 -1.92 3.38
C ILE A 103 -3.73 -3.05 2.65
N THR A 104 -3.22 -3.40 1.47
CA THR A 104 -3.62 -4.66 0.80
C THR A 104 -2.46 -5.63 0.78
N LEU A 105 -2.77 -6.92 0.91
CA LEU A 105 -1.83 -8.02 0.99
C LEU A 105 -2.21 -9.10 -0.02
N GLY A 106 -1.26 -9.54 -0.84
CA GLY A 106 -1.45 -10.68 -1.74
C GLY A 106 -1.48 -11.97 -0.94
N ALA A 107 -2.59 -12.69 -0.95
CA ALA A 107 -2.75 -13.89 -0.15
C ALA A 107 -3.37 -15.04 -0.95
N TYR A 108 -3.12 -16.27 -0.51
CA TYR A 108 -3.76 -17.46 -1.06
C TYR A 108 -4.37 -18.33 0.04
N GLU A 109 -5.34 -19.17 -0.34
CA GLU A 109 -6.00 -20.14 0.54
C GLU A 109 -5.62 -21.58 0.22
N ASN A 110 -5.30 -21.85 -1.06
CA ASN A 110 -4.90 -23.16 -1.56
C ASN A 110 -4.00 -23.03 -2.80
N ASP A 111 -3.43 -24.13 -3.30
CA ASP A 111 -2.47 -24.12 -4.42
C ASP A 111 -3.06 -23.59 -5.72
N LYS A 112 -4.35 -23.86 -5.99
CA LYS A 112 -5.04 -23.31 -7.16
C LYS A 112 -5.13 -21.78 -7.09
N ASP A 113 -5.47 -21.25 -5.93
CA ASP A 113 -5.54 -19.81 -5.66
C ASP A 113 -4.16 -19.16 -5.80
N LEU A 114 -3.11 -19.80 -5.25
CA LEU A 114 -1.73 -19.36 -5.39
C LEU A 114 -1.28 -19.33 -6.86
N LYS A 115 -1.59 -20.39 -7.62
CA LYS A 115 -1.26 -20.46 -9.05
C LYS A 115 -1.95 -19.35 -9.84
N LEU A 116 -3.25 -19.14 -9.63
CA LEU A 116 -4.00 -18.09 -10.28
C LEU A 116 -3.46 -16.69 -9.95
N PHE A 117 -3.16 -16.45 -8.68
CA PHE A 117 -2.63 -15.17 -8.23
C PHE A 117 -1.25 -14.88 -8.83
N LYS A 118 -0.35 -15.88 -8.89
CA LYS A 118 0.97 -15.77 -9.53
C LYS A 118 0.86 -15.47 -11.03
N TYR A 119 -0.12 -16.02 -11.72
CA TYR A 119 -0.36 -15.70 -13.13
C TYR A 119 -0.88 -14.28 -13.36
N TRP A 120 -1.64 -13.77 -12.41
CA TRP A 120 -2.26 -12.46 -12.53
C TRP A 120 -1.32 -11.32 -12.13
N THR A 121 -0.56 -11.50 -11.06
CA THR A 121 0.26 -10.42 -10.53
C THR A 121 1.57 -10.27 -11.32
N LEU A 122 1.86 -9.03 -11.72
CA LEU A 122 3.14 -8.70 -12.39
C LEU A 122 4.21 -8.28 -11.38
N LEU A 123 3.82 -7.70 -10.25
CA LEU A 123 4.71 -7.08 -9.27
C LEU A 123 4.69 -7.76 -7.90
N GLY A 124 3.70 -8.61 -7.64
CA GLY A 124 3.58 -9.31 -6.36
C GLY A 124 4.61 -10.41 -6.23
N THR A 125 5.62 -10.20 -5.40
CA THR A 125 6.69 -11.16 -5.12
C THR A 125 6.44 -11.94 -3.84
N LEU A 126 5.78 -11.33 -2.84
CA LEU A 126 5.47 -11.93 -1.55
C LEU A 126 3.99 -12.31 -1.46
N ILE A 127 3.68 -13.56 -1.81
CA ILE A 127 2.33 -14.10 -1.72
C ILE A 127 2.35 -15.19 -0.65
N LEU A 128 1.79 -14.90 0.51
CA LEU A 128 1.71 -15.80 1.66
C LEU A 128 0.29 -16.33 1.83
N ASN A 129 0.12 -17.42 2.57
CA ASN A 129 -1.23 -17.77 3.00
C ASN A 129 -1.72 -16.77 4.08
N LYS A 130 -3.03 -16.71 4.29
CA LYS A 130 -3.63 -15.77 5.25
C LYS A 130 -3.09 -15.93 6.66
N LYS A 131 -2.82 -17.16 7.11
CA LYS A 131 -2.30 -17.44 8.47
C LYS A 131 -0.87 -16.91 8.62
N GLU A 132 -0.05 -17.05 7.59
CA GLU A 132 1.32 -16.51 7.58
C GLU A 132 1.30 -14.98 7.63
N TRP A 133 0.47 -14.32 6.81
CA TRP A 133 0.29 -12.87 6.90
C TRP A 133 -0.11 -12.40 8.29
N ILE A 134 -1.04 -13.10 8.96
CA ILE A 134 -1.45 -12.76 10.33
C ILE A 134 -0.25 -12.86 11.29
N LYS A 135 0.65 -13.87 11.13
CA LYS A 135 1.88 -13.97 11.92
C LYS A 135 2.81 -12.77 11.66
N VAL A 136 3.00 -12.39 10.39
CA VAL A 136 3.82 -11.21 10.01
C VAL A 136 3.25 -9.93 10.61
N LEU A 137 1.95 -9.69 10.48
CA LEU A 137 1.28 -8.52 11.05
C LEU A 137 1.44 -8.45 12.58
N LYS A 138 1.26 -9.58 13.28
CA LYS A 138 1.48 -9.69 14.74
C LYS A 138 2.94 -9.41 15.11
N HIS A 139 3.90 -9.99 14.38
CA HIS A 139 5.33 -9.73 14.59
C HIS A 139 5.67 -8.23 14.44
N CYS A 140 5.09 -7.56 13.46
CA CYS A 140 5.26 -6.11 13.25
C CYS A 140 4.44 -5.26 14.22
N LYS A 141 3.60 -5.86 15.07
CA LYS A 141 2.61 -5.17 15.92
C LYS A 141 1.79 -4.15 15.07
N TYR A 142 1.39 -4.56 13.88
CA TYR A 142 0.58 -3.75 12.98
C TYR A 142 -0.86 -3.69 13.48
N THR A 143 -1.41 -2.49 13.63
CA THR A 143 -2.74 -2.23 14.21
C THR A 143 -3.70 -1.57 13.23
N GLY A 144 -3.24 -1.28 12.01
CA GLY A 144 -4.10 -0.72 10.96
C GLY A 144 -5.01 -1.78 10.32
N ASP A 145 -5.91 -1.32 9.47
CA ASP A 145 -6.78 -2.18 8.68
C ASP A 145 -6.03 -2.80 7.50
N TYR A 146 -6.44 -4.00 7.13
CA TYR A 146 -5.90 -4.69 5.96
C TYR A 146 -6.96 -5.49 5.21
N LYS A 147 -6.71 -5.68 3.91
CA LYS A 147 -7.53 -6.55 3.05
C LYS A 147 -6.62 -7.54 2.34
N PHE A 148 -6.99 -8.81 2.38
CA PHE A 148 -6.36 -9.82 1.54
C PHE A 148 -6.90 -9.76 0.11
N ASN A 149 -6.00 -9.63 -0.86
CA ASN A 149 -6.29 -9.88 -2.26
C ASN A 149 -6.01 -11.36 -2.53
N THR A 150 -7.04 -12.11 -2.87
CA THR A 150 -6.96 -13.53 -3.25
C THR A 150 -7.49 -13.70 -4.67
N ALA A 151 -7.16 -14.80 -5.34
CA ALA A 151 -7.71 -15.07 -6.67
C ALA A 151 -9.23 -15.10 -6.66
N LYS A 152 -9.84 -15.61 -5.58
CA LYS A 152 -11.30 -15.65 -5.40
C LYS A 152 -11.92 -14.25 -5.35
N ASN A 153 -11.41 -13.35 -4.51
CA ASN A 153 -12.03 -12.03 -4.36
C ASN A 153 -11.68 -11.05 -5.50
N LEU A 154 -10.70 -11.40 -6.32
CA LEU A 154 -10.35 -10.69 -7.56
C LEU A 154 -11.03 -11.33 -8.79
N ASN A 155 -11.82 -12.40 -8.62
CA ASN A 155 -12.48 -13.15 -9.71
C ASN A 155 -11.50 -13.62 -10.79
N LEU A 156 -10.31 -14.08 -10.39
CA LEU A 156 -9.28 -14.51 -11.34
C LEU A 156 -9.64 -15.87 -11.94
N SER A 157 -9.39 -16.02 -13.23
CA SER A 157 -9.52 -17.29 -13.94
C SER A 157 -8.39 -17.48 -14.95
N LEU A 158 -8.07 -18.73 -15.29
CA LEU A 158 -7.10 -19.05 -16.36
C LEU A 158 -7.71 -18.88 -17.77
N LYS A 159 -9.04 -18.72 -17.88
CA LYS A 159 -9.68 -18.47 -19.17
C LYS A 159 -9.51 -16.98 -19.50
N ARG A 160 -8.72 -16.67 -20.52
CA ARG A 160 -8.81 -15.37 -21.19
C ARG A 160 -10.20 -15.29 -21.80
N LYS A 161 -10.99 -14.29 -21.42
CA LYS A 161 -12.17 -13.92 -22.21
C LYS A 161 -11.71 -13.31 -23.51
#